data_a91c72c80e20bc2781b5a07482cc03b9
#
_entry.id   a91c72c80e20bc2781b5a07482cc03b9
#
_cell.length_a   1.000
_cell.length_b   1.000
_cell.length_c   1.000
_cell.angle_alpha   90.00
_cell.angle_beta   90.00
_cell.angle_gamma   90.00
#
_symmetry.space_group_name_H-M   'P 1'
#
loop_
_entity.id
_entity.type
_entity.pdbx_description
1 polymer ?
#
loop_
_entity_poly.entity_id
_entity_poly.type
_entity_poly.pdbx_seq_one_letter_code
_entity_poly.pdbx_strand_id
1 'polypeptide(L)'
;LQGLEETVATLAVRGIKTLLLRGETDGGITELSKRAALCVTDCGYMHHQREWRARLSDKVACALFQVESDVVVPLESASPKEEFAAYTLRPKILRILDRFMMPPKAVELHKSSLRLKTVFDAVNRTPLQLLADLDIDRSVPESAHFKGGYTHARERLQTFISRKLNNYDKLRNDPTCDYVSGLSPYLHFGQISPLEIALEVAATGHPAAEKFFDELIVRRELAMNFAHYNPHCDNIACLPGWAAQTLEQHANDPREHVYTRQDFEEARTHDRYWNAAQKEMMASGRMHGYMRMYWGKKILEWSATPAEAFRTAVYLNDRYELDGRDPNGCAGIAWCFGKHDRAWPERPVFGKVRYMNAAGLRRKFNADEYADNIEKLWQEYGK
;
A
#
# COMPACT_ATOMS: atom_id res chain seq x y z
N LEU A 1 -5.91 9.37 11.20
CA LEU A 1 -6.96 10.16 11.89
C LEU A 1 -6.95 11.63 11.48
N GLN A 2 -5.77 12.27 11.25
CA GLN A 2 -5.68 13.67 10.78
C GLN A 2 -6.55 13.90 9.53
N GLY A 3 -6.48 13.00 8.53
CA GLY A 3 -7.32 13.09 7.34
C GLY A 3 -8.82 12.96 7.60
N LEU A 4 -9.23 12.27 8.66
CA LEU A 4 -10.65 12.22 9.04
C LEU A 4 -11.16 13.56 9.54
N GLU A 5 -10.36 14.36 10.26
CA GLU A 5 -10.78 15.71 10.70
C GLU A 5 -11.08 16.61 9.50
N GLU A 6 -10.17 16.61 8.52
CA GLU A 6 -10.36 17.36 7.26
C GLU A 6 -11.59 16.86 6.49
N THR A 7 -11.79 15.55 6.39
CA THR A 7 -12.94 14.94 5.71
C THR A 7 -14.27 15.34 6.39
N VAL A 8 -14.35 15.24 7.71
CA VAL A 8 -15.53 15.64 8.48
C VAL A 8 -15.87 17.11 8.24
N ALA A 9 -14.87 18.00 8.31
CA ALA A 9 -15.06 19.44 8.06
C ALA A 9 -15.53 19.69 6.61
N THR A 10 -14.90 19.07 5.62
CA THR A 10 -15.24 19.23 4.20
C THR A 10 -16.67 18.74 3.90
N LEU A 11 -17.06 17.59 4.43
CA LEU A 11 -18.41 17.06 4.25
C LEU A 11 -19.45 17.93 4.95
N ALA A 12 -19.15 18.49 6.12
CA ALA A 12 -20.04 19.40 6.83
C ALA A 12 -20.30 20.70 6.03
N VAL A 13 -19.27 21.28 5.39
CA VAL A 13 -19.43 22.44 4.48
C VAL A 13 -20.36 22.10 3.32
N ARG A 14 -20.31 20.86 2.80
CA ARG A 14 -21.22 20.36 1.76
C ARG A 14 -22.62 20.01 2.27
N GLY A 15 -22.91 20.14 3.57
CA GLY A 15 -24.19 19.79 4.17
C GLY A 15 -24.38 18.30 4.48
N ILE A 16 -23.29 17.52 4.49
CA ILE A 16 -23.31 16.07 4.72
C ILE A 16 -22.92 15.79 6.18
N LYS A 17 -23.81 15.10 6.91
CA LYS A 17 -23.54 14.68 8.29
C LYS A 17 -22.58 13.49 8.30
N THR A 18 -21.52 13.60 9.06
CA THR A 18 -20.55 12.51 9.31
C THR A 18 -20.74 11.98 10.73
N LEU A 19 -20.71 10.65 10.88
CA LEU A 19 -20.72 9.99 12.18
C LEU A 19 -19.43 9.21 12.32
N LEU A 20 -18.71 9.43 13.41
CA LEU A 20 -17.58 8.61 13.81
C LEU A 20 -18.08 7.62 14.87
N LEU A 21 -18.02 6.35 14.53
CA LEU A 21 -18.47 5.26 15.41
C LEU A 21 -17.26 4.47 15.91
N ARG A 22 -17.29 4.11 17.19
CA ARG A 22 -16.32 3.18 17.79
C ARG A 22 -17.01 1.82 17.99
N GLY A 23 -16.37 0.74 17.61
CA GLY A 23 -16.88 -0.62 17.77
C GLY A 23 -16.56 -1.51 16.57
N GLU A 24 -17.28 -2.62 16.48
CA GLU A 24 -17.18 -3.53 15.35
C GLU A 24 -17.58 -2.81 14.05
N THR A 25 -16.82 -3.05 12.98
CA THR A 25 -16.94 -2.32 11.71
C THR A 25 -18.35 -2.43 11.10
N ASP A 26 -19.00 -3.58 11.21
CA ASP A 26 -20.33 -3.83 10.63
C ASP A 26 -21.50 -3.46 11.57
N GLY A 27 -21.28 -3.40 12.89
CA GLY A 27 -22.38 -3.19 13.85
C GLY A 27 -23.08 -1.85 13.72
N GLY A 28 -22.34 -0.76 13.66
CA GLY A 28 -22.89 0.59 13.51
C GLY A 28 -23.62 0.79 12.18
N ILE A 29 -23.09 0.25 11.08
CA ILE A 29 -23.71 0.34 9.74
C ILE A 29 -25.00 -0.48 9.70
N THR A 30 -25.01 -1.68 10.29
CA THR A 30 -26.20 -2.53 10.39
C THR A 30 -27.36 -1.78 11.08
N GLU A 31 -27.08 -1.11 12.18
CA GLU A 31 -28.11 -0.36 12.91
C GLU A 31 -28.63 0.85 12.10
N LEU A 32 -27.73 1.59 11.46
CA LEU A 32 -28.11 2.72 10.59
C LEU A 32 -28.92 2.25 9.38
N SER A 33 -28.63 1.07 8.83
CA SER A 33 -29.30 0.53 7.65
C SER A 33 -30.81 0.31 7.84
N LYS A 34 -31.25 0.08 9.08
CA LYS A 34 -32.69 -0.07 9.41
C LYS A 34 -33.54 1.16 9.07
N ARG A 35 -32.91 2.30 8.91
CA ARG A 35 -33.53 3.60 8.61
C ARG A 35 -32.99 4.23 7.32
N ALA A 36 -32.18 3.51 6.59
CA ALA A 36 -31.59 3.94 5.33
C ALA A 36 -32.36 3.34 4.15
N ALA A 37 -32.50 4.08 3.05
CA ALA A 37 -33.02 3.58 1.80
C ALA A 37 -31.96 2.79 1.01
N LEU A 38 -30.67 3.12 1.25
CA LEU A 38 -29.51 2.58 0.54
C LEU A 38 -28.27 2.67 1.41
N CYS A 39 -27.44 1.63 1.41
CA CYS A 39 -26.07 1.65 1.88
C CYS A 39 -25.09 1.56 0.72
N VAL A 40 -23.99 2.31 0.80
CA VAL A 40 -22.89 2.24 -0.16
C VAL A 40 -21.60 2.00 0.61
N THR A 41 -20.75 1.09 0.13
CA THR A 41 -19.46 0.77 0.72
C THR A 41 -18.36 0.71 -0.35
N ASP A 42 -17.12 0.97 0.05
CA ASP A 42 -15.98 0.76 -0.83
C ASP A 42 -15.64 -0.72 -1.02
N CYS A 43 -15.03 -1.02 -2.16
CA CYS A 43 -14.47 -2.32 -2.48
C CYS A 43 -13.03 -2.43 -1.95
N GLY A 44 -12.84 -2.83 -0.71
CA GLY A 44 -11.52 -3.22 -0.21
C GLY A 44 -11.17 -4.65 -0.62
N TYR A 45 -9.91 -4.94 -0.91
CA TYR A 45 -9.47 -6.21 -1.50
C TYR A 45 -8.87 -7.19 -0.49
N MET A 46 -8.40 -6.69 0.65
CA MET A 46 -7.81 -7.52 1.69
C MET A 46 -8.86 -8.43 2.36
N HIS A 47 -8.41 -9.57 2.86
CA HIS A 47 -9.27 -10.61 3.45
C HIS A 47 -10.23 -10.06 4.50
N HIS A 48 -9.74 -9.30 5.49
CA HIS A 48 -10.56 -8.70 6.53
C HIS A 48 -11.61 -7.72 6.00
N GLN A 49 -11.28 -6.92 4.96
CA GLN A 49 -12.23 -6.00 4.33
C GLN A 49 -13.33 -6.75 3.58
N ARG A 50 -13.00 -7.86 2.92
CA ARG A 50 -13.96 -8.74 2.25
C ARG A 50 -14.90 -9.41 3.25
N GLU A 51 -14.38 -9.89 4.38
CA GLU A 51 -15.17 -10.47 5.47
C GLU A 51 -16.14 -9.45 6.08
N TRP A 52 -15.69 -8.21 6.34
CA TRP A 52 -16.56 -7.15 6.84
C TRP A 52 -17.74 -6.91 5.89
N ARG A 53 -17.50 -6.84 4.58
CA ARG A 53 -18.56 -6.65 3.59
C ARG A 53 -19.49 -7.85 3.48
N ALA A 54 -18.96 -9.07 3.54
CA ALA A 54 -19.78 -10.28 3.54
C ALA A 54 -20.73 -10.28 4.76
N ARG A 55 -20.19 -10.06 5.97
CA ARG A 55 -21.03 -9.96 7.18
C ARG A 55 -22.03 -8.81 7.10
N LEU A 56 -21.66 -7.69 6.48
CA LEU A 56 -22.55 -6.55 6.31
C LEU A 56 -23.69 -6.90 5.33
N SER A 57 -23.40 -7.57 4.22
CA SER A 57 -24.43 -7.95 3.23
C SER A 57 -25.53 -8.84 3.81
N ASP A 58 -25.18 -9.68 4.79
CA ASP A 58 -26.12 -10.58 5.47
C ASP A 58 -27.00 -9.86 6.51
N LYS A 59 -26.58 -8.69 6.99
CA LYS A 59 -27.20 -8.00 8.12
C LYS A 59 -27.94 -6.72 7.76
N VAL A 60 -27.61 -6.08 6.63
CA VAL A 60 -28.23 -4.78 6.29
C VAL A 60 -29.71 -4.94 5.91
N ALA A 61 -30.51 -3.97 6.34
CA ALA A 61 -31.97 -3.96 6.13
C ALA A 61 -32.39 -3.25 4.83
N CYS A 62 -31.45 -2.75 4.02
CA CYS A 62 -31.72 -2.01 2.78
C CYS A 62 -30.80 -2.49 1.65
N ALA A 63 -30.98 -1.95 0.44
CA ALA A 63 -30.08 -2.24 -0.68
C ALA A 63 -28.63 -1.84 -0.32
N LEU A 64 -27.67 -2.71 -0.64
CA LEU A 64 -26.24 -2.49 -0.45
C LEU A 64 -25.53 -2.44 -1.80
N PHE A 65 -24.85 -1.34 -2.08
CA PHE A 65 -24.02 -1.17 -3.26
C PHE A 65 -22.54 -1.11 -2.87
N GLN A 66 -21.71 -1.70 -3.70
CA GLN A 66 -20.26 -1.66 -3.59
C GLN A 66 -19.69 -0.81 -4.72
N VAL A 67 -18.73 0.08 -4.40
CA VAL A 67 -18.08 0.96 -5.36
C VAL A 67 -16.58 0.71 -5.33
N GLU A 68 -15.97 0.54 -6.49
CA GLU A 68 -14.50 0.47 -6.62
C GLU A 68 -13.92 1.87 -6.80
N SER A 69 -13.59 2.54 -5.69
CA SER A 69 -13.01 3.89 -5.70
C SER A 69 -11.48 3.90 -5.59
N ASP A 70 -10.88 2.76 -5.27
CA ASP A 70 -9.44 2.62 -5.02
C ASP A 70 -8.62 2.19 -6.26
N VAL A 71 -9.25 2.10 -7.42
CA VAL A 71 -8.63 1.81 -8.72
C VAL A 71 -9.11 2.80 -9.76
N VAL A 72 -8.34 2.97 -10.83
CA VAL A 72 -8.77 3.73 -12.02
C VAL A 72 -9.63 2.85 -12.90
N VAL A 73 -9.20 1.60 -13.14
CA VAL A 73 -9.96 0.63 -13.95
C VAL A 73 -10.51 -0.46 -13.04
N PRO A 74 -11.85 -0.64 -12.93
CA PRO A 74 -12.44 -1.68 -12.11
C PRO A 74 -11.87 -3.06 -12.44
N LEU A 75 -11.52 -3.83 -11.41
CA LEU A 75 -10.73 -5.06 -11.56
C LEU A 75 -11.38 -6.08 -12.48
N GLU A 76 -12.66 -6.35 -12.27
CA GLU A 76 -13.39 -7.33 -13.07
C GLU A 76 -13.61 -6.87 -14.51
N SER A 77 -13.63 -5.54 -14.76
CA SER A 77 -13.65 -4.98 -16.11
C SER A 77 -12.32 -5.20 -16.84
N ALA A 78 -11.21 -5.17 -16.09
CA ALA A 78 -9.88 -5.41 -16.63
C ALA A 78 -9.63 -6.92 -16.85
N SER A 79 -9.91 -7.76 -15.84
CA SER A 79 -9.71 -9.21 -15.93
C SER A 79 -10.62 -9.97 -14.96
N PRO A 80 -11.24 -11.08 -15.39
CA PRO A 80 -12.08 -11.93 -14.54
C PRO A 80 -11.28 -12.96 -13.72
N LYS A 81 -9.95 -12.84 -13.66
CA LYS A 81 -9.07 -13.80 -12.98
C LYS A 81 -7.79 -13.14 -12.46
N GLU A 82 -7.09 -13.86 -11.59
CA GLU A 82 -5.74 -13.49 -11.17
C GLU A 82 -4.80 -13.41 -12.37
N GLU A 83 -4.11 -12.26 -12.51
CA GLU A 83 -3.15 -12.02 -13.58
C GLU A 83 -1.74 -12.42 -13.14
N PHE A 84 -1.03 -13.04 -14.05
CA PHE A 84 0.32 -13.56 -13.78
C PHE A 84 1.32 -12.43 -13.48
N ALA A 85 1.29 -11.37 -14.28
CA ALA A 85 2.22 -10.24 -14.14
C ALA A 85 1.71 -8.99 -14.86
N ALA A 86 2.41 -7.87 -14.70
CA ALA A 86 2.06 -6.60 -15.35
C ALA A 86 1.94 -6.72 -16.88
N TYR A 87 2.73 -7.54 -17.54
CA TYR A 87 2.66 -7.71 -19.00
C TYR A 87 1.38 -8.41 -19.47
N THR A 88 0.70 -9.20 -18.62
CA THR A 88 -0.60 -9.81 -18.96
C THR A 88 -1.78 -8.89 -18.66
N LEU A 89 -1.67 -8.05 -17.63
CA LEU A 89 -2.73 -7.10 -17.23
C LEU A 89 -2.70 -5.80 -18.05
N ARG A 90 -1.50 -5.26 -18.35
CA ARG A 90 -1.32 -3.98 -19.06
C ARG A 90 -2.15 -3.84 -20.32
N PRO A 91 -2.12 -4.79 -21.30
CA PRO A 91 -2.91 -4.64 -22.53
C PRO A 91 -4.42 -4.64 -22.27
N LYS A 92 -4.86 -5.29 -21.21
CA LYS A 92 -6.27 -5.34 -20.82
C LYS A 92 -6.73 -4.01 -20.23
N ILE A 93 -5.93 -3.43 -19.34
CA ILE A 93 -6.19 -2.09 -18.79
C ILE A 93 -6.17 -1.05 -19.91
N LEU A 94 -5.10 -0.98 -20.72
CA LEU A 94 -4.95 0.04 -21.76
C LEU A 94 -6.09 0.03 -22.77
N ARG A 95 -6.65 -1.14 -23.08
CA ARG A 95 -7.79 -1.27 -24.02
C ARG A 95 -9.04 -0.52 -23.58
N ILE A 96 -9.24 -0.36 -22.27
CA ILE A 96 -10.47 0.22 -21.69
C ILE A 96 -10.21 1.47 -20.84
N LEU A 97 -8.96 1.87 -20.68
CA LEU A 97 -8.54 2.95 -19.78
C LEU A 97 -9.28 4.26 -20.06
N ASP A 98 -9.43 4.64 -21.32
CA ASP A 98 -10.09 5.90 -21.73
C ASP A 98 -11.54 6.01 -21.24
N ARG A 99 -12.21 4.88 -21.02
CA ARG A 99 -13.58 4.84 -20.48
C ARG A 99 -13.66 5.26 -19.01
N PHE A 100 -12.56 5.13 -18.30
CA PHE A 100 -12.47 5.38 -16.84
C PHE A 100 -11.63 6.63 -16.52
N MET A 101 -10.76 7.07 -17.42
CA MET A 101 -9.97 8.30 -17.29
C MET A 101 -10.82 9.55 -17.57
N MET A 102 -11.93 9.66 -16.85
CA MET A 102 -12.85 10.79 -16.97
C MET A 102 -13.09 11.42 -15.60
N PRO A 103 -13.14 12.76 -15.51
CA PRO A 103 -13.44 13.44 -14.27
C PRO A 103 -14.85 13.05 -13.79
N PRO A 104 -15.03 12.78 -12.48
CA PRO A 104 -16.33 12.49 -11.93
C PRO A 104 -17.24 13.71 -12.10
N LYS A 105 -18.52 13.46 -12.40
CA LYS A 105 -19.52 14.53 -12.48
C LYS A 105 -19.77 15.10 -11.08
N ALA A 106 -19.72 16.40 -10.95
CA ALA A 106 -20.14 17.06 -9.72
C ALA A 106 -21.65 16.83 -9.50
N VAL A 107 -22.01 16.43 -8.29
CA VAL A 107 -23.41 16.26 -7.88
C VAL A 107 -23.73 17.27 -6.81
N GLU A 108 -24.76 18.10 -7.06
CA GLU A 108 -25.23 19.04 -6.08
C GLU A 108 -26.13 18.35 -5.03
N LEU A 109 -25.94 18.73 -3.78
CA LEU A 109 -26.74 18.21 -2.69
C LEU A 109 -28.03 19.03 -2.54
N HIS A 110 -29.17 18.43 -2.86
CA HIS A 110 -30.46 19.12 -2.77
C HIS A 110 -31.01 19.27 -1.34
N LYS A 111 -30.62 18.38 -0.41
CA LYS A 111 -31.05 18.42 1.00
C LYS A 111 -29.86 18.15 1.92
N SER A 112 -29.67 19.05 2.89
CA SER A 112 -28.66 18.85 3.92
C SER A 112 -29.08 17.78 4.91
N SER A 113 -28.11 16.92 5.30
CA SER A 113 -28.30 15.90 6.34
C SER A 113 -27.77 16.34 7.73
N LEU A 114 -27.25 17.53 7.88
CA LEU A 114 -26.62 17.99 9.14
C LEU A 114 -27.56 17.90 10.36
N ARG A 115 -28.85 18.18 10.16
CA ARG A 115 -29.88 18.14 11.22
C ARG A 115 -30.55 16.76 11.35
N LEU A 116 -30.14 15.77 10.59
CA LEU A 116 -30.72 14.42 10.66
C LEU A 116 -30.45 13.82 12.04
N LYS A 117 -31.52 13.41 12.74
CA LYS A 117 -31.40 12.64 13.99
C LYS A 117 -31.05 11.19 13.63
N THR A 118 -30.00 10.70 14.24
CA THR A 118 -29.52 9.32 14.06
C THR A 118 -29.69 8.53 15.35
N VAL A 119 -29.58 7.21 15.28
CA VAL A 119 -29.66 6.29 16.44
C VAL A 119 -28.41 6.37 17.32
N PHE A 120 -27.35 6.99 16.82
CA PHE A 120 -26.12 7.22 17.57
C PHE A 120 -26.01 8.71 17.87
N ASP A 121 -25.64 9.01 19.10
CA ASP A 121 -25.22 10.36 19.44
C ASP A 121 -23.92 10.70 18.70
N ALA A 122 -23.84 11.90 18.17
CA ALA A 122 -22.59 12.37 17.58
C ALA A 122 -21.52 12.36 18.67
N VAL A 123 -20.42 11.62 18.42
CA VAL A 123 -19.26 11.69 19.30
C VAL A 123 -18.72 13.11 19.20
N ASN A 124 -18.91 13.90 20.25
CA ASN A 124 -18.46 15.29 20.31
C ASN A 124 -16.95 15.35 20.63
N ARG A 125 -16.16 14.57 19.88
CA ARG A 125 -14.70 14.47 20.00
C ARG A 125 -14.08 14.48 18.63
N THR A 126 -12.92 15.10 18.52
CA THR A 126 -12.13 15.05 17.29
C THR A 126 -11.54 13.65 17.08
N PRO A 127 -11.21 13.24 15.84
CA PRO A 127 -10.53 11.97 15.58
C PRO A 127 -9.25 11.79 16.40
N LEU A 128 -8.49 12.88 16.64
CA LEU A 128 -7.27 12.84 17.46
C LEU A 128 -7.57 12.61 18.95
N GLN A 129 -8.65 13.19 19.48
CA GLN A 129 -9.10 12.93 20.84
C GLN A 129 -9.56 11.47 21.02
N LEU A 130 -10.18 10.88 19.99
CA LEU A 130 -10.56 9.48 19.99
C LEU A 130 -9.34 8.54 20.02
N LEU A 131 -8.22 8.96 19.43
CA LEU A 131 -6.98 8.17 19.45
C LEU A 131 -6.50 7.88 20.88
N ALA A 132 -6.66 8.83 21.79
CA ALA A 132 -6.24 8.65 23.19
C ALA A 132 -7.00 7.51 23.90
N ASP A 133 -8.25 7.25 23.49
CA ASP A 133 -9.12 6.23 24.08
C ASP A 133 -8.99 4.85 23.44
N LEU A 134 -8.20 4.71 22.35
CA LEU A 134 -8.01 3.44 21.69
C LEU A 134 -6.94 2.61 22.41
N ASP A 135 -7.28 1.33 22.65
CA ASP A 135 -6.32 0.32 23.12
C ASP A 135 -5.53 -0.19 21.90
N ILE A 136 -4.43 0.47 21.62
CA ILE A 136 -3.53 0.16 20.49
C ILE A 136 -2.08 0.11 20.94
N ASP A 137 -1.27 -0.67 20.26
CA ASP A 137 0.19 -0.66 20.42
C ASP A 137 0.75 0.70 19.99
N ARG A 138 1.39 1.41 20.92
CA ARG A 138 1.98 2.73 20.71
C ARG A 138 3.50 2.68 20.61
N SER A 139 4.08 1.49 20.46
CA SER A 139 5.54 1.33 20.36
C SER A 139 6.10 1.83 19.02
N VAL A 140 5.25 1.96 17.98
CA VAL A 140 5.61 2.65 16.75
C VAL A 140 5.10 4.09 16.83
N PRO A 141 6.00 5.09 16.79
CA PRO A 141 5.61 6.50 16.92
C PRO A 141 4.92 7.02 15.66
N GLU A 142 4.29 8.20 15.79
CA GLU A 142 3.79 8.96 14.65
C GLU A 142 4.95 9.34 13.71
N SER A 143 4.72 9.23 12.39
CA SER A 143 5.71 9.64 11.39
C SER A 143 5.92 11.15 11.41
N ALA A 144 7.18 11.59 11.50
CA ALA A 144 7.55 13.00 11.36
C ALA A 144 7.51 13.48 9.89
N HIS A 145 7.53 12.57 8.92
CA HIS A 145 7.64 12.88 7.49
C HIS A 145 6.30 12.95 6.74
N PHE A 146 5.24 12.40 7.34
CA PHE A 146 3.92 12.34 6.72
C PHE A 146 2.86 12.88 7.66
N LYS A 147 2.10 13.84 7.17
CA LYS A 147 0.87 14.31 7.80
C LYS A 147 -0.32 13.81 6.98
N GLY A 148 -1.34 13.28 7.64
CA GLY A 148 -2.53 12.77 6.97
C GLY A 148 -3.43 13.92 6.49
N GLY A 149 -4.23 13.62 5.45
CA GLY A 149 -5.24 14.52 4.90
C GLY A 149 -5.10 14.77 3.41
N TYR A 150 -6.21 15.15 2.80
CA TYR A 150 -6.29 15.46 1.38
C TYR A 150 -5.39 16.65 1.00
N THR A 151 -5.36 17.69 1.84
CA THR A 151 -4.51 18.87 1.61
C THR A 151 -3.04 18.48 1.46
N HIS A 152 -2.51 17.65 2.35
CA HIS A 152 -1.12 17.20 2.28
C HIS A 152 -0.87 16.23 1.11
N ALA A 153 -1.85 15.40 0.76
CA ALA A 153 -1.78 14.58 -0.44
C ALA A 153 -1.66 15.45 -1.71
N ARG A 154 -2.46 16.51 -1.79
CA ARG A 154 -2.43 17.48 -2.90
C ARG A 154 -1.10 18.23 -2.98
N GLU A 155 -0.56 18.71 -1.89
CA GLU A 155 0.74 19.36 -1.82
C GLU A 155 1.85 18.43 -2.36
N ARG A 156 1.83 17.14 -2.00
CA ARG A 156 2.78 16.16 -2.54
C ARG A 156 2.59 15.92 -4.02
N LEU A 157 1.35 15.80 -4.49
CA LEU A 157 1.06 15.65 -5.91
C LEU A 157 1.57 16.85 -6.72
N GLN A 158 1.30 18.08 -6.26
CA GLN A 158 1.78 19.30 -6.92
C GLN A 158 3.32 19.39 -6.90
N THR A 159 3.95 19.02 -5.79
CA THR A 159 5.42 18.93 -5.71
C THR A 159 5.98 17.89 -6.68
N PHE A 160 5.35 16.74 -6.78
CA PHE A 160 5.74 15.68 -7.71
C PHE A 160 5.63 16.16 -9.15
N ILE A 161 4.50 16.74 -9.54
CA ILE A 161 4.25 17.22 -10.90
C ILE A 161 5.25 18.32 -11.27
N SER A 162 5.45 19.32 -10.39
CA SER A 162 6.25 20.50 -10.71
C SER A 162 7.76 20.30 -10.64
N ARG A 163 8.24 19.38 -9.78
CA ARG A 163 9.67 19.26 -9.49
C ARG A 163 10.29 17.90 -9.83
N LYS A 164 9.50 16.81 -9.85
CA LYS A 164 10.03 15.45 -9.90
C LYS A 164 9.65 14.69 -11.18
N LEU A 165 8.49 14.96 -11.76
CA LEU A 165 7.95 14.22 -12.91
C LEU A 165 8.91 14.24 -14.10
N ASN A 166 9.58 15.34 -14.35
CA ASN A 166 10.51 15.52 -15.47
C ASN A 166 11.69 14.54 -15.52
N ASN A 167 12.13 14.04 -14.36
CA ASN A 167 13.21 13.06 -14.24
C ASN A 167 12.75 11.73 -13.61
N TYR A 168 11.45 11.55 -13.42
CA TYR A 168 10.90 10.37 -12.77
C TYR A 168 11.31 9.07 -13.45
N ASP A 169 11.28 9.01 -14.77
CA ASP A 169 11.64 7.83 -15.55
C ASP A 169 13.09 7.39 -15.33
N LYS A 170 14.01 8.34 -15.10
CA LYS A 170 15.44 8.11 -14.91
C LYS A 170 15.83 7.86 -13.46
N LEU A 171 15.26 8.64 -12.52
CA LEU A 171 15.76 8.73 -11.15
C LEU A 171 14.87 8.00 -10.11
N ARG A 172 13.67 7.55 -10.47
CA ARG A 172 12.75 6.87 -9.54
C ARG A 172 13.29 5.60 -8.88
N ASN A 173 14.34 4.99 -9.42
CA ASN A 173 14.99 3.80 -8.87
C ASN A 173 16.29 4.11 -8.10
N ASP A 174 16.64 5.37 -7.97
CA ASP A 174 17.80 5.81 -7.20
C ASP A 174 17.33 6.32 -5.83
N PRO A 175 17.59 5.58 -4.73
CA PRO A 175 17.16 5.97 -3.41
C PRO A 175 17.95 7.14 -2.80
N THR A 176 19.04 7.58 -3.42
CA THR A 176 19.78 8.79 -3.01
C THR A 176 19.06 10.05 -3.49
N CYS A 177 18.12 9.91 -4.44
CA CYS A 177 17.38 10.99 -5.07
C CYS A 177 15.89 10.91 -4.73
N ASP A 178 15.30 12.01 -4.28
CA ASP A 178 13.86 12.06 -4.00
C ASP A 178 13.03 12.38 -5.25
N TYR A 179 12.98 11.42 -6.20
CA TYR A 179 12.19 11.53 -7.44
C TYR A 179 10.96 10.62 -7.46
N VAL A 180 10.48 10.18 -6.32
CA VAL A 180 9.23 9.42 -6.18
C VAL A 180 8.10 10.33 -5.70
N SER A 181 6.85 9.96 -5.99
CA SER A 181 5.69 10.79 -5.65
C SER A 181 5.42 10.88 -4.14
N GLY A 182 5.72 9.81 -3.38
CA GLY A 182 5.40 9.74 -1.95
C GLY A 182 3.90 9.67 -1.66
N LEU A 183 3.07 9.24 -2.63
CA LEU A 183 1.61 9.25 -2.51
C LEU A 183 1.03 7.94 -1.96
N SER A 184 1.83 6.87 -1.83
CA SER A 184 1.31 5.56 -1.41
C SER A 184 0.58 5.56 -0.05
N PRO A 185 1.03 6.27 1.01
CA PRO A 185 0.27 6.33 2.25
C PRO A 185 -1.10 6.99 2.09
N TYR A 186 -1.19 8.03 1.27
CA TYR A 186 -2.45 8.73 1.02
C TYR A 186 -3.42 7.90 0.18
N LEU A 187 -2.91 7.16 -0.80
CA LEU A 187 -3.69 6.20 -1.57
C LEU A 187 -4.21 5.05 -0.70
N HIS A 188 -3.36 4.52 0.20
CA HIS A 188 -3.74 3.46 1.13
C HIS A 188 -4.94 3.84 2.01
N PHE A 189 -4.96 5.07 2.52
CA PHE A 189 -6.04 5.57 3.36
C PHE A 189 -7.17 6.27 2.58
N GLY A 190 -7.17 6.24 1.25
CA GLY A 190 -8.19 6.89 0.42
C GLY A 190 -8.24 8.42 0.58
N GLN A 191 -7.14 9.05 1.00
CA GLN A 191 -7.05 10.49 1.21
C GLN A 191 -6.88 11.28 -0.10
N ILE A 192 -6.58 10.60 -1.20
CA ILE A 192 -6.61 11.12 -2.56
C ILE A 192 -7.01 10.00 -3.52
N SER A 193 -7.76 10.33 -4.56
CA SER A 193 -8.18 9.36 -5.56
C SER A 193 -7.05 9.04 -6.56
N PRO A 194 -6.80 7.76 -6.90
CA PRO A 194 -5.88 7.40 -7.98
C PRO A 194 -6.30 7.99 -9.32
N LEU A 195 -7.61 8.13 -9.56
CA LEU A 195 -8.13 8.78 -10.77
C LEU A 195 -7.79 10.27 -10.81
N GLU A 196 -7.93 11.00 -9.68
CA GLU A 196 -7.54 12.40 -9.59
C GLU A 196 -6.06 12.59 -9.90
N ILE A 197 -5.18 11.77 -9.29
CA ILE A 197 -3.75 11.79 -9.56
C ILE A 197 -3.47 11.54 -11.06
N ALA A 198 -4.11 10.54 -11.64
CA ALA A 198 -3.92 10.18 -13.04
C ALA A 198 -4.36 11.31 -13.99
N LEU A 199 -5.50 11.94 -13.73
CA LEU A 199 -6.01 13.05 -14.53
C LEU A 199 -5.09 14.29 -14.47
N GLU A 200 -4.59 14.65 -13.29
CA GLU A 200 -3.69 15.79 -13.14
C GLU A 200 -2.33 15.55 -13.79
N VAL A 201 -1.78 14.35 -13.66
CA VAL A 201 -0.53 14.00 -14.32
C VAL A 201 -0.74 13.94 -15.85
N ALA A 202 -1.87 13.42 -16.33
CA ALA A 202 -2.19 13.41 -17.77
C ALA A 202 -2.30 14.83 -18.33
N ALA A 203 -2.89 15.76 -17.60
CA ALA A 203 -3.05 17.15 -18.00
C ALA A 203 -1.71 17.88 -18.23
N THR A 204 -0.60 17.37 -17.69
CA THR A 204 0.73 17.94 -17.92
C THR A 204 1.25 17.71 -19.34
N GLY A 205 0.76 16.69 -20.05
CA GLY A 205 1.29 16.25 -21.34
C GLY A 205 2.76 15.77 -21.32
N HIS A 206 3.34 15.57 -20.14
CA HIS A 206 4.76 15.25 -20.00
C HIS A 206 5.04 13.77 -20.37
N PRO A 207 6.06 13.44 -21.19
CA PRO A 207 6.35 12.07 -21.63
C PRO A 207 6.60 11.07 -20.48
N ALA A 208 7.19 11.52 -19.36
CA ALA A 208 7.42 10.67 -18.20
C ALA A 208 6.13 10.23 -17.49
N ALA A 209 4.96 10.84 -17.81
CA ALA A 209 3.66 10.43 -17.29
C ALA A 209 3.33 8.97 -17.62
N GLU A 210 3.70 8.48 -18.81
CA GLU A 210 3.48 7.08 -19.20
C GLU A 210 4.13 6.11 -18.20
N LYS A 211 5.38 6.42 -17.78
CA LYS A 211 6.08 5.60 -16.80
C LYS A 211 5.45 5.68 -15.41
N PHE A 212 4.91 6.82 -15.04
CA PHE A 212 4.19 6.98 -13.80
C PHE A 212 2.85 6.21 -13.83
N PHE A 213 2.13 6.24 -14.95
CA PHE A 213 0.90 5.45 -15.11
C PHE A 213 1.14 3.94 -15.07
N ASP A 214 2.28 3.45 -15.57
CA ASP A 214 2.64 2.04 -15.41
C ASP A 214 2.71 1.64 -13.92
N GLU A 215 3.23 2.52 -13.06
CA GLU A 215 3.30 2.26 -11.61
C GLU A 215 1.96 2.50 -10.91
N LEU A 216 1.30 3.63 -11.16
CA LEU A 216 0.07 4.03 -10.47
C LEU A 216 -1.13 3.15 -10.86
N ILE A 217 -1.26 2.81 -12.14
CA ILE A 217 -2.41 2.09 -12.67
C ILE A 217 -2.06 0.61 -12.85
N VAL A 218 -1.11 0.29 -13.74
CA VAL A 218 -0.89 -1.12 -14.11
C VAL A 218 -0.36 -1.95 -12.95
N ARG A 219 0.70 -1.48 -12.27
CA ARG A 219 1.33 -2.29 -11.20
C ARG A 219 0.55 -2.25 -9.91
N ARG A 220 -0.01 -1.10 -9.56
CA ARG A 220 -0.86 -0.98 -8.39
C ARG A 220 -2.14 -1.81 -8.55
N GLU A 221 -2.80 -1.76 -9.70
CA GLU A 221 -4.01 -2.54 -9.95
C GLU A 221 -3.72 -4.04 -10.16
N LEU A 222 -2.49 -4.42 -10.56
CA LEU A 222 -2.04 -5.82 -10.50
C LEU A 222 -2.00 -6.32 -9.04
N ALA A 223 -1.56 -5.50 -8.10
CA ALA A 223 -1.57 -5.87 -6.69
C ALA A 223 -3.01 -6.01 -6.14
N MET A 224 -3.92 -5.11 -6.55
CA MET A 224 -5.34 -5.23 -6.22
C MET A 224 -5.96 -6.50 -6.84
N ASN A 225 -5.68 -6.78 -8.11
CA ASN A 225 -6.09 -8.01 -8.78
C ASN A 225 -5.56 -9.26 -8.04
N PHE A 226 -4.31 -9.26 -7.66
CA PHE A 226 -3.71 -10.33 -6.87
C PHE A 226 -4.46 -10.54 -5.54
N ALA A 227 -4.66 -9.50 -4.73
CA ALA A 227 -5.36 -9.62 -3.45
C ALA A 227 -6.84 -10.02 -3.61
N HIS A 228 -7.50 -9.58 -4.68
CA HIS A 228 -8.89 -9.91 -4.96
C HIS A 228 -9.09 -11.39 -5.30
N TYR A 229 -8.24 -11.95 -6.18
CA TYR A 229 -8.42 -13.33 -6.68
C TYR A 229 -7.63 -14.39 -5.90
N ASN A 230 -6.62 -13.99 -5.11
CA ASN A 230 -5.80 -14.93 -4.34
C ASN A 230 -6.11 -14.86 -2.84
N PRO A 231 -6.75 -15.90 -2.26
CA PRO A 231 -7.10 -15.91 -0.84
C PRO A 231 -5.91 -15.97 0.10
N HIS A 232 -4.70 -16.22 -0.42
CA HIS A 232 -3.46 -16.37 0.33
C HIS A 232 -2.48 -15.22 0.10
N CYS A 233 -2.96 -14.04 -0.34
CA CYS A 233 -2.09 -12.94 -0.75
C CYS A 233 -1.10 -12.46 0.34
N ASP A 234 -1.38 -12.71 1.60
CA ASP A 234 -0.61 -12.35 2.79
C ASP A 234 0.24 -13.49 3.37
N ASN A 235 0.30 -14.64 2.69
CA ASN A 235 1.12 -15.76 3.14
C ASN A 235 1.81 -16.49 1.98
N ILE A 236 2.79 -17.35 2.31
CA ILE A 236 3.65 -18.01 1.31
C ILE A 236 2.89 -18.93 0.34
N ALA A 237 1.68 -19.39 0.69
CA ALA A 237 0.86 -20.21 -0.19
C ALA A 237 0.36 -19.45 -1.45
N CYS A 238 0.53 -18.13 -1.50
CA CYS A 238 0.23 -17.32 -2.68
C CYS A 238 1.17 -17.56 -3.87
N LEU A 239 2.32 -18.18 -3.64
CA LEU A 239 3.36 -18.30 -4.64
C LEU A 239 2.96 -19.21 -5.81
N PRO A 240 3.40 -18.92 -7.05
CA PRO A 240 3.19 -19.82 -8.16
C PRO A 240 3.96 -21.12 -7.93
N GLY A 241 3.43 -22.24 -8.46
CA GLY A 241 3.96 -23.58 -8.21
C GLY A 241 5.47 -23.72 -8.45
N TRP A 242 6.02 -23.09 -9.49
CA TRP A 242 7.46 -23.11 -9.78
C TRP A 242 8.30 -22.46 -8.66
N ALA A 243 7.81 -21.36 -8.07
CA ALA A 243 8.51 -20.65 -7.02
C ALA A 243 8.40 -21.39 -5.68
N ALA A 244 7.21 -21.89 -5.33
CA ALA A 244 7.00 -22.72 -4.15
C ALA A 244 7.90 -23.96 -4.18
N GLN A 245 7.88 -24.70 -5.29
CA GLN A 245 8.69 -25.93 -5.45
C GLN A 245 10.20 -25.65 -5.33
N THR A 246 10.71 -24.62 -5.99
CA THR A 246 12.15 -24.35 -5.93
C THR A 246 12.59 -23.87 -4.55
N LEU A 247 11.77 -23.07 -3.85
CA LEU A 247 12.06 -22.62 -2.48
C LEU A 247 12.01 -23.79 -1.47
N GLU A 248 11.10 -24.74 -1.66
CA GLU A 248 11.04 -25.96 -0.85
C GLU A 248 12.27 -26.84 -1.04
N GLN A 249 12.69 -27.04 -2.29
CA GLN A 249 13.90 -27.81 -2.61
C GLN A 249 15.18 -27.22 -2.00
N HIS A 250 15.24 -25.89 -1.90
CA HIS A 250 16.37 -25.14 -1.35
C HIS A 250 16.17 -24.69 0.13
N ALA A 251 15.12 -25.18 0.80
CA ALA A 251 14.79 -24.76 2.16
C ALA A 251 15.91 -25.09 3.17
N ASN A 252 16.59 -26.22 2.97
CA ASN A 252 17.64 -26.73 3.85
C ASN A 252 19.06 -26.37 3.38
N ASP A 253 19.20 -25.53 2.36
CA ASP A 253 20.53 -25.10 1.91
C ASP A 253 21.26 -24.34 3.03
N PRO A 254 22.59 -24.54 3.15
CA PRO A 254 23.39 -23.79 4.11
C PRO A 254 23.28 -22.27 3.89
N ARG A 255 23.11 -21.54 4.98
CA ARG A 255 23.08 -20.08 4.99
C ARG A 255 24.32 -19.54 5.71
N GLU A 256 24.98 -18.58 5.10
CA GLU A 256 26.16 -17.92 5.71
C GLU A 256 25.77 -17.17 7.00
N HIS A 257 24.60 -16.55 6.99
CA HIS A 257 24.03 -15.83 8.13
C HIS A 257 22.58 -16.23 8.34
N VAL A 258 22.17 -16.33 9.60
CA VAL A 258 20.76 -16.55 9.99
C VAL A 258 20.44 -15.55 11.09
N TYR A 259 19.36 -14.77 10.87
CA TYR A 259 18.89 -13.77 11.83
C TYR A 259 17.49 -14.10 12.32
N THR A 260 17.23 -13.76 13.57
CA THR A 260 15.88 -13.81 14.14
C THR A 260 15.05 -12.64 13.63
N ARG A 261 13.71 -12.75 13.78
CA ARG A 261 12.82 -11.62 13.48
C ARG A 261 13.20 -10.36 14.27
N GLN A 262 13.65 -10.51 15.52
CA GLN A 262 14.08 -9.41 16.34
C GLN A 262 15.35 -8.74 15.80
N ASP A 263 16.34 -9.51 15.31
CA ASP A 263 17.54 -8.94 14.71
C ASP A 263 17.21 -8.13 13.45
N PHE A 264 16.28 -8.62 12.62
CA PHE A 264 15.76 -7.87 11.49
C PHE A 264 15.02 -6.59 11.93
N GLU A 265 14.11 -6.69 12.90
CA GLU A 265 13.35 -5.57 13.43
C GLU A 265 14.24 -4.46 13.95
N GLU A 266 15.30 -4.81 14.68
CA GLU A 266 16.25 -3.86 15.27
C GLU A 266 17.38 -3.46 14.32
N ALA A 267 17.32 -3.83 13.04
CA ALA A 267 18.33 -3.52 12.02
C ALA A 267 19.75 -3.94 12.44
N ARG A 268 19.92 -5.11 13.05
CA ARG A 268 21.18 -5.67 13.55
C ARG A 268 21.77 -6.76 12.65
N THR A 269 21.72 -6.60 11.34
CA THR A 269 22.38 -7.51 10.42
C THR A 269 23.82 -7.04 10.14
N HIS A 270 24.62 -7.89 9.48
CA HIS A 270 25.97 -7.51 9.03
C HIS A 270 25.95 -6.54 7.83
N ASP A 271 24.82 -6.39 7.13
CA ASP A 271 24.71 -5.61 5.90
C ASP A 271 24.20 -4.19 6.19
N ARG A 272 25.09 -3.20 6.05
CA ARG A 272 24.75 -1.79 6.30
C ARG A 272 23.63 -1.26 5.41
N TYR A 273 23.51 -1.75 4.17
CA TYR A 273 22.49 -1.26 3.23
C TYR A 273 21.11 -1.81 3.60
N TRP A 274 21.06 -3.06 4.04
CA TRP A 274 19.84 -3.65 4.56
C TRP A 274 19.40 -2.96 5.85
N ASN A 275 20.33 -2.75 6.78
CA ASN A 275 20.05 -2.04 8.03
C ASN A 275 19.56 -0.60 7.75
N ALA A 276 20.15 0.08 6.76
CA ALA A 276 19.68 1.40 6.34
C ALA A 276 18.24 1.34 5.83
N ALA A 277 17.87 0.37 4.97
CA ALA A 277 16.52 0.22 4.46
C ALA A 277 15.49 -0.04 5.59
N GLN A 278 15.84 -0.87 6.58
CA GLN A 278 15.00 -1.09 7.75
C GLN A 278 14.85 0.19 8.60
N LYS A 279 15.94 0.91 8.84
CA LYS A 279 15.93 2.19 9.56
C LYS A 279 15.12 3.27 8.83
N GLU A 280 15.22 3.35 7.47
CA GLU A 280 14.39 4.26 6.67
C GLU A 280 12.90 4.04 6.95
N MET A 281 12.47 2.78 6.88
CA MET A 281 11.07 2.41 7.15
C MET A 281 10.63 2.78 8.56
N MET A 282 11.46 2.48 9.58
CA MET A 282 11.14 2.75 10.99
C MET A 282 11.10 4.25 11.30
N ALA A 283 12.00 5.04 10.74
CA ALA A 283 12.10 6.47 11.01
C ALA A 283 11.05 7.30 10.24
N SER A 284 10.78 6.93 8.98
CA SER A 284 9.91 7.71 8.09
C SER A 284 8.50 7.14 7.94
N GLY A 285 8.30 5.87 8.22
CA GLY A 285 7.08 5.13 7.88
C GLY A 285 7.03 4.69 6.42
N ARG A 286 8.19 4.72 5.72
CA ARG A 286 8.27 4.37 4.29
C ARG A 286 9.68 3.93 3.92
N MET A 287 9.79 2.91 3.08
CA MET A 287 11.02 2.46 2.45
C MET A 287 11.00 2.74 0.95
N HIS A 288 12.12 3.17 0.37
CA HIS A 288 12.23 3.35 -1.07
C HIS A 288 11.96 2.03 -1.82
N GLY A 289 11.12 2.06 -2.87
CA GLY A 289 10.64 0.85 -3.57
C GLY A 289 11.75 -0.06 -4.11
N TYR A 290 12.89 0.50 -4.57
CA TYR A 290 14.03 -0.31 -4.99
C TYR A 290 14.71 -1.02 -3.80
N MET A 291 14.83 -0.34 -2.66
CA MET A 291 15.38 -0.92 -1.43
C MET A 291 14.46 -1.97 -0.83
N ARG A 292 13.13 -1.82 -0.95
CA ARG A 292 12.15 -2.83 -0.52
C ARG A 292 12.38 -4.19 -1.19
N MET A 293 12.78 -4.18 -2.47
CA MET A 293 13.14 -5.42 -3.18
C MET A 293 14.43 -6.06 -2.60
N TYR A 294 15.46 -5.27 -2.35
CA TYR A 294 16.68 -5.74 -1.72
C TYR A 294 16.42 -6.29 -0.31
N TRP A 295 15.71 -5.52 0.49
CA TRP A 295 15.29 -5.84 1.84
C TRP A 295 14.57 -7.21 1.92
N GLY A 296 13.54 -7.42 1.12
CA GLY A 296 12.78 -8.66 1.11
C GLY A 296 13.57 -9.87 0.61
N LYS A 297 14.45 -9.67 -0.41
CA LYS A 297 15.37 -10.72 -0.89
C LYS A 297 16.37 -11.15 0.19
N LYS A 298 16.86 -10.22 0.99
CA LYS A 298 17.81 -10.51 2.07
C LYS A 298 17.15 -11.17 3.28
N ILE A 299 15.89 -10.85 3.58
CA ILE A 299 15.12 -11.61 4.57
C ILE A 299 14.99 -13.08 4.12
N LEU A 300 14.69 -13.35 2.84
CA LEU A 300 14.66 -14.73 2.31
C LEU A 300 16.02 -15.42 2.46
N GLU A 301 17.11 -14.72 2.16
CA GLU A 301 18.47 -15.26 2.21
C GLU A 301 18.89 -15.63 3.64
N TRP A 302 18.48 -14.83 4.62
CA TRP A 302 19.01 -14.88 5.99
C TRP A 302 18.02 -15.39 7.05
N SER A 303 16.86 -15.86 6.67
CA SER A 303 15.93 -16.54 7.58
C SER A 303 16.15 -18.06 7.54
N ALA A 304 15.83 -18.77 8.62
CA ALA A 304 16.02 -20.21 8.70
C ALA A 304 15.23 -20.97 7.62
N THR A 305 14.02 -20.52 7.29
CA THR A 305 13.17 -21.10 6.25
C THR A 305 12.48 -20.04 5.39
N PRO A 306 12.09 -20.36 4.13
CA PRO A 306 11.31 -19.45 3.29
C PRO A 306 9.97 -19.01 3.93
N ALA A 307 9.31 -19.90 4.67
CA ALA A 307 8.05 -19.59 5.34
C ALA A 307 8.24 -18.59 6.49
N GLU A 308 9.32 -18.72 7.27
CA GLU A 308 9.69 -17.75 8.30
C GLU A 308 10.06 -16.40 7.68
N ALA A 309 10.84 -16.41 6.60
CA ALA A 309 11.20 -15.22 5.85
C ALA A 309 9.96 -14.44 5.39
N PHE A 310 8.98 -15.14 4.81
CA PHE A 310 7.74 -14.51 4.34
C PHE A 310 6.97 -13.87 5.50
N ARG A 311 6.77 -14.61 6.61
CA ARG A 311 6.10 -14.08 7.81
C ARG A 311 6.82 -12.88 8.41
N THR A 312 8.15 -12.92 8.46
CA THR A 312 8.99 -11.80 8.95
C THR A 312 8.82 -10.57 8.06
N ALA A 313 8.86 -10.73 6.74
CA ALA A 313 8.68 -9.63 5.80
C ALA A 313 7.28 -8.99 5.92
N VAL A 314 6.21 -9.81 6.02
CA VAL A 314 4.84 -9.31 6.24
C VAL A 314 4.74 -8.55 7.57
N TYR A 315 5.24 -9.14 8.66
CA TYR A 315 5.21 -8.52 9.98
C TYR A 315 5.88 -7.14 9.99
N LEU A 316 7.10 -7.04 9.46
CA LEU A 316 7.86 -5.78 9.47
C LEU A 316 7.21 -4.72 8.56
N ASN A 317 6.74 -5.12 7.38
CA ASN A 317 6.02 -4.24 6.48
C ASN A 317 4.75 -3.66 7.14
N ASP A 318 3.93 -4.55 7.71
CA ASP A 318 2.63 -4.16 8.27
C ASP A 318 2.73 -3.36 9.56
N ARG A 319 3.86 -3.51 10.26
CA ARG A 319 4.15 -2.77 11.47
C ARG A 319 4.68 -1.36 11.22
N TYR A 320 5.55 -1.19 10.23
CA TYR A 320 6.34 0.04 10.08
C TYR A 320 6.01 0.85 8.83
N GLU A 321 5.50 0.26 7.75
CA GLU A 321 5.08 1.03 6.58
C GLU A 321 3.74 1.70 6.82
N LEU A 322 3.62 2.99 6.50
CA LEU A 322 2.34 3.71 6.56
C LEU A 322 1.31 3.13 5.59
N ASP A 323 1.77 2.55 4.49
CA ASP A 323 0.96 1.77 3.54
C ASP A 323 1.05 0.25 3.79
N GLY A 324 1.30 -0.17 5.04
CA GLY A 324 1.21 -1.57 5.46
C GLY A 324 -0.23 -2.11 5.39
N ARG A 325 -0.39 -3.44 5.39
CA ARG A 325 -1.71 -4.11 5.25
C ARG A 325 -2.46 -3.70 3.99
N ASP A 326 -1.73 -3.56 2.91
CA ASP A 326 -2.20 -3.11 1.60
C ASP A 326 -1.89 -4.17 0.54
N PRO A 327 -2.72 -4.32 -0.51
CA PRO A 327 -2.43 -5.20 -1.64
C PRO A 327 -1.03 -5.01 -2.23
N ASN A 328 -0.53 -3.76 -2.29
CA ASN A 328 0.81 -3.48 -2.82
C ASN A 328 1.92 -4.00 -1.89
N GLY A 329 1.73 -3.93 -0.57
CA GLY A 329 2.63 -4.54 0.41
C GLY A 329 2.72 -6.05 0.21
N CYS A 330 1.56 -6.72 0.15
CA CYS A 330 1.48 -8.16 -0.11
C CYS A 330 2.12 -8.56 -1.44
N ALA A 331 1.80 -7.86 -2.54
CA ALA A 331 2.37 -8.14 -3.86
C ALA A 331 3.88 -7.88 -3.89
N GLY A 332 4.36 -6.80 -3.25
CA GLY A 332 5.77 -6.46 -3.15
C GLY A 332 6.59 -7.52 -2.40
N ILE A 333 6.05 -8.02 -1.28
CA ILE A 333 6.68 -9.13 -0.54
C ILE A 333 6.65 -10.39 -1.38
N ALA A 334 5.48 -10.81 -1.87
CA ALA A 334 5.35 -12.01 -2.69
C ALA A 334 6.26 -11.99 -3.93
N TRP A 335 6.50 -10.81 -4.52
CA TRP A 335 7.46 -10.64 -5.61
C TRP A 335 8.89 -10.98 -5.19
N CYS A 336 9.29 -10.67 -3.97
CA CYS A 336 10.59 -11.07 -3.45
C CYS A 336 10.76 -12.61 -3.41
N PHE A 337 9.66 -13.35 -3.38
CA PHE A 337 9.62 -14.82 -3.34
C PHE A 337 9.24 -15.47 -4.69
N GLY A 338 9.14 -14.67 -5.78
CA GLY A 338 8.91 -15.19 -7.13
C GLY A 338 7.53 -14.93 -7.74
N LYS A 339 6.59 -14.34 -6.97
CA LYS A 339 5.28 -13.92 -7.53
C LYS A 339 5.50 -12.85 -8.60
N HIS A 340 4.72 -12.89 -9.67
CA HIS A 340 4.77 -11.93 -10.78
C HIS A 340 6.14 -11.86 -11.51
N ASP A 341 7.03 -12.80 -11.27
CA ASP A 341 8.35 -12.91 -11.88
C ASP A 341 8.49 -14.23 -12.65
N ARG A 342 9.58 -14.39 -13.34
CA ARG A 342 9.97 -15.61 -14.06
C ARG A 342 11.07 -16.34 -13.31
N ALA A 343 11.28 -17.62 -13.66
CA ALA A 343 12.41 -18.39 -13.19
C ALA A 343 13.75 -17.80 -13.69
N TRP A 344 14.74 -17.76 -12.80
CA TRP A 344 16.12 -17.32 -13.03
C TRP A 344 17.07 -18.52 -12.92
N PRO A 345 18.37 -18.38 -13.30
CA PRO A 345 19.37 -19.40 -13.05
C PRO A 345 19.40 -19.79 -11.58
N GLU A 346 19.40 -21.10 -11.34
CA GLU A 346 19.32 -21.71 -10.02
C GLU A 346 20.57 -21.40 -9.16
N ARG A 347 20.36 -21.20 -7.86
CA ARG A 347 21.41 -20.94 -6.88
C ARG A 347 20.99 -21.35 -5.48
N PRO A 348 21.96 -21.58 -4.58
CA PRO A 348 21.65 -21.90 -3.18
C PRO A 348 20.69 -20.91 -2.54
N VAL A 349 19.83 -21.39 -1.64
CA VAL A 349 18.81 -20.68 -0.86
C VAL A 349 17.65 -20.13 -1.71
N PHE A 350 17.93 -19.53 -2.84
CA PHE A 350 16.94 -18.90 -3.73
C PHE A 350 16.33 -19.87 -4.74
N GLY A 351 17.00 -20.98 -5.03
CA GLY A 351 16.65 -21.80 -6.18
C GLY A 351 16.58 -20.93 -7.45
N LYS A 352 15.45 -20.97 -8.14
CA LYS A 352 15.18 -20.19 -9.37
C LYS A 352 14.58 -18.82 -9.10
N VAL A 353 14.42 -18.40 -7.84
CA VAL A 353 13.96 -17.07 -7.50
C VAL A 353 15.08 -16.04 -7.70
N ARG A 354 14.75 -14.92 -8.31
CA ARG A 354 15.70 -13.81 -8.53
C ARG A 354 16.32 -13.36 -7.21
N TYR A 355 17.64 -13.21 -7.17
CA TYR A 355 18.37 -12.68 -6.01
C TYR A 355 18.86 -11.24 -6.22
N MET A 356 19.22 -10.57 -5.14
CA MET A 356 19.92 -9.29 -5.14
C MET A 356 21.09 -9.33 -4.15
N ASN A 357 22.17 -8.59 -4.47
CA ASN A 357 23.33 -8.46 -3.59
C ASN A 357 23.87 -7.02 -3.51
N ALA A 358 24.70 -6.74 -2.51
CA ALA A 358 25.29 -5.44 -2.26
C ALA A 358 26.11 -4.91 -3.44
N ALA A 359 26.84 -5.79 -4.15
CA ALA A 359 27.59 -5.38 -5.34
C ALA A 359 26.67 -4.91 -6.48
N GLY A 360 25.48 -5.51 -6.60
CA GLY A 360 24.43 -5.08 -7.53
C GLY A 360 23.86 -3.71 -7.18
N LEU A 361 23.64 -3.42 -5.89
CA LEU A 361 23.24 -2.09 -5.43
C LEU A 361 24.25 -1.03 -5.83
N ARG A 362 25.53 -1.22 -5.45
CA ARG A 362 26.62 -0.28 -5.74
C ARG A 362 26.84 0.01 -7.22
N ARG A 363 26.45 -0.92 -8.11
CA ARG A 363 26.49 -0.67 -9.57
C ARG A 363 25.30 0.14 -10.07
N LYS A 364 24.21 0.20 -9.30
CA LYS A 364 22.96 0.81 -9.71
C LYS A 364 22.85 2.27 -9.27
N PHE A 365 23.33 2.58 -8.07
CA PHE A 365 23.37 3.90 -7.45
C PHE A 365 24.46 3.96 -6.37
N ASN A 366 24.68 5.14 -5.80
CA ASN A 366 25.62 5.31 -4.69
C ASN A 366 25.05 4.76 -3.37
N ALA A 367 25.21 3.44 -3.15
CA ALA A 367 24.63 2.76 -1.99
C ALA A 367 25.22 3.23 -0.65
N ASP A 368 26.47 3.67 -0.64
CA ASP A 368 27.12 4.22 0.55
C ASP A 368 26.49 5.56 0.95
N GLU A 369 26.28 6.46 0.00
CA GLU A 369 25.57 7.73 0.21
C GLU A 369 24.15 7.51 0.73
N TYR A 370 23.43 6.54 0.15
CA TYR A 370 22.11 6.16 0.68
C TYR A 370 22.19 5.78 2.16
N ALA A 371 23.11 4.87 2.51
CA ALA A 371 23.24 4.42 3.89
C ALA A 371 23.64 5.55 4.85
N ASP A 372 24.54 6.46 4.42
CA ASP A 372 24.94 7.62 5.21
C ASP A 372 23.80 8.62 5.40
N ASN A 373 22.98 8.84 4.39
CA ASN A 373 21.80 9.71 4.47
C ASN A 373 20.74 9.13 5.43
N ILE A 374 20.53 7.81 5.39
CA ILE A 374 19.60 7.16 6.31
C ILE A 374 20.13 7.14 7.75
N GLU A 375 21.45 7.01 7.96
CA GLU A 375 22.00 7.09 9.30
C GLU A 375 21.78 8.49 9.92
N LYS A 376 21.91 9.56 9.15
CA LYS A 376 21.55 10.93 9.60
C LYS A 376 20.06 11.04 9.95
N LEU A 377 19.20 10.50 9.08
CA LEU A 377 17.75 10.43 9.32
C LEU A 377 17.43 9.68 10.62
N TRP A 378 18.12 8.56 10.83
CA TRP A 378 17.94 7.74 12.03
C TRP A 378 18.39 8.46 13.30
N GLN A 379 19.49 9.22 13.27
CA GLN A 379 19.94 10.03 14.40
C GLN A 379 18.95 11.14 14.75
N GLU A 380 18.24 11.67 13.76
CA GLU A 380 17.27 12.74 13.97
C GLU A 380 15.89 12.22 14.44
N TYR A 381 15.40 11.11 13.87
CA TYR A 381 14.03 10.61 14.07
C TYR A 381 13.93 9.15 14.55
N GLY A 382 15.02 8.40 14.60
CA GLY A 382 15.05 7.03 15.10
C GLY A 382 14.84 7.01 16.63
N LYS A 383 13.94 6.14 17.09
CA LYS A 383 13.69 5.93 18.52
C LYS A 383 13.91 4.48 18.91
#